data_fe839acf720306868b723d52e2aba82a
#
_entry.id   fe839acf720306868b723d52e2aba82a
#
_cell.length_a   1.000
_cell.length_b   1.000
_cell.length_c   1.000
_cell.angle_alpha   90.00
_cell.angle_beta   90.00
_cell.angle_gamma   90.00
#
_symmetry.space_group_name_H-M   'P 1'
#
loop_
_entity.id
_entity.type
_entity.pdbx_description
1 polymer ?
#
loop_
_entity_poly.entity_id
_entity_poly.type
_entity_poly.pdbx_seq_one_letter_code
_entity_poly.pdbx_strand_id
1 'polypeptide(L)'
;MAIKSNTETHTVSWLKMLDDEGKLNKNISIQRKEVWDAEKKSNLIISMLLNIPIESLLFEENENGYNVLDGKQRTLTLCAYLADGFSLSPKIRVQEIDGVSVTGLKYSQLPEALQNRIAQYQLAIAILRPLDSEERATVFFMRNQAVALTKIDLSLVMLGEQAMNTFNNLCAHPFMMEKIKLTVPARRKHDDLSILLQYLILRQRPEMGFSGSEIMSFCDDIKSGEAQIEADAIRAVMDYLNTALTEKRQYLKKIHVPVVLYAAQEAMESGVEPAVFANRLDEFFASASSNMEYVNACTSGSAKRTNVQTRVRVVTEALA
;
A
#
# COMPACT_ATOMS: atom_id res chain seq x y z
N MET A 1 5.40 -21.92 19.53
CA MET A 1 6.56 -21.13 19.06
C MET A 1 6.70 -19.91 19.96
N ALA A 2 7.86 -19.68 20.61
CA ALA A 2 8.07 -18.54 21.49
C ALA A 2 9.08 -17.58 20.84
N ILE A 3 8.61 -16.40 20.41
CA ILE A 3 9.45 -15.35 19.84
C ILE A 3 10.19 -14.65 20.96
N LYS A 4 11.53 -14.62 20.89
CA LYS A 4 12.36 -13.92 21.87
C LYS A 4 12.37 -12.42 21.55
N SER A 5 12.10 -11.60 22.57
CA SER A 5 12.15 -10.15 22.50
C SER A 5 12.89 -9.56 23.67
N ASN A 6 13.55 -8.43 23.47
CA ASN A 6 14.08 -7.54 24.50
C ASN A 6 13.44 -6.17 24.35
N THR A 7 13.17 -5.50 25.47
CA THR A 7 12.67 -4.09 25.41
C THR A 7 13.75 -3.18 25.95
N GLU A 8 14.14 -2.23 25.14
CA GLU A 8 15.18 -1.26 25.41
C GLU A 8 14.62 0.17 25.34
N THR A 9 15.35 1.09 25.98
CA THR A 9 15.01 2.51 25.92
C THR A 9 16.14 3.25 25.23
N HIS A 10 15.83 3.93 24.14
CA HIS A 10 16.80 4.68 23.36
C HIS A 10 16.30 6.10 23.09
N THR A 11 17.21 7.04 22.83
CA THR A 11 16.85 8.42 22.49
C THR A 11 16.42 8.54 21.01
N VAL A 12 15.71 9.61 20.69
CA VAL A 12 15.40 9.95 19.28
C VAL A 12 16.68 10.22 18.49
N SER A 13 17.71 10.78 19.10
CA SER A 13 19.04 10.96 18.49
C SER A 13 19.65 9.61 18.06
N TRP A 14 19.53 8.56 18.88
CA TRP A 14 20.00 7.22 18.54
C TRP A 14 19.26 6.68 17.33
N LEU A 15 17.94 6.85 17.27
CA LEU A 15 17.13 6.44 16.12
C LEU A 15 17.58 7.15 14.83
N LYS A 16 17.83 8.45 14.91
CA LYS A 16 18.34 9.26 13.80
C LYS A 16 19.74 8.81 13.34
N MET A 17 20.63 8.52 14.28
CA MET A 17 21.96 8.00 13.99
C MET A 17 21.88 6.69 13.18
N LEU A 18 21.04 5.75 13.61
CA LEU A 18 20.84 4.49 12.86
C LEU A 18 20.29 4.73 11.45
N ASP A 19 19.42 5.73 11.29
CA ASP A 19 18.90 6.10 9.98
C ASP A 19 19.99 6.68 9.07
N ASP A 20 20.82 7.57 9.59
CA ASP A 20 21.93 8.19 8.85
C ASP A 20 22.99 7.16 8.44
N GLU A 21 23.20 6.15 9.27
CA GLU A 21 24.10 5.04 8.99
C GLU A 21 23.51 3.97 8.05
N GLY A 22 22.26 4.15 7.61
CA GLY A 22 21.56 3.17 6.76
C GLY A 22 21.20 1.85 7.47
N LYS A 23 21.22 1.83 8.80
CA LYS A 23 20.94 0.65 9.63
C LYS A 23 19.46 0.42 9.94
N LEU A 24 18.56 1.30 9.47
CA LEU A 24 17.11 1.16 9.61
C LEU A 24 16.46 0.81 8.28
N ASN A 25 16.03 -0.42 8.13
CA ASN A 25 15.16 -0.80 7.02
C ASN A 25 13.71 -0.42 7.34
N LYS A 26 13.26 0.69 6.78
CA LYS A 26 11.90 1.27 6.92
C LYS A 26 10.96 0.78 5.80
N ASN A 27 11.44 0.00 4.85
CA ASN A 27 10.72 -0.42 3.65
C ASN A 27 10.54 -1.93 3.58
N ILE A 28 10.07 -2.53 4.68
CA ILE A 28 9.63 -3.93 4.63
C ILE A 28 8.41 -3.98 3.71
N SER A 29 8.43 -4.89 2.74
CA SER A 29 7.41 -5.05 1.67
C SER A 29 5.97 -5.20 2.18
N ILE A 30 5.81 -5.64 3.42
CA ILE A 30 4.55 -5.93 4.10
C ILE A 30 3.85 -4.66 4.63
N GLN A 31 4.54 -3.51 4.69
CA GLN A 31 4.02 -2.32 5.36
C GLN A 31 3.42 -1.32 4.38
N ARG A 32 2.36 -0.62 4.84
CA ARG A 32 1.75 0.50 4.10
C ARG A 32 2.79 1.58 3.77
N LYS A 33 2.65 2.20 2.59
CA LYS A 33 3.41 3.42 2.23
C LYS A 33 3.12 4.52 3.25
N GLU A 34 3.94 5.58 3.26
CA GLU A 34 3.75 6.72 4.16
C GLU A 34 2.34 7.32 4.01
N VAL A 35 1.57 7.36 5.12
CA VAL A 35 0.15 7.77 5.12
C VAL A 35 -0.16 8.95 6.05
N TRP A 36 0.76 9.36 6.93
CA TRP A 36 0.52 10.47 7.84
C TRP A 36 0.56 11.82 7.11
N ASP A 37 -0.48 12.63 7.34
CA ASP A 37 -0.51 14.02 6.92
C ASP A 37 0.36 14.92 7.83
N ALA A 38 0.51 16.18 7.43
CA ALA A 38 1.34 17.14 8.14
C ALA A 38 0.87 17.38 9.59
N GLU A 39 -0.42 17.29 9.87
CA GLU A 39 -0.99 17.49 11.19
C GLU A 39 -0.63 16.33 12.12
N LYS A 40 -0.79 15.08 11.69
CA LYS A 40 -0.40 13.90 12.47
C LYS A 40 1.10 13.86 12.76
N LYS A 41 1.93 14.17 11.74
CA LYS A 41 3.38 14.28 11.93
C LYS A 41 3.73 15.32 13.00
N SER A 42 3.12 16.48 12.89
CA SER A 42 3.36 17.57 13.85
C SER A 42 2.89 17.22 15.26
N ASN A 43 1.72 16.58 15.40
CA ASN A 43 1.20 16.16 16.70
C ASN A 43 2.12 15.15 17.41
N LEU A 44 2.82 14.28 16.68
CA LEU A 44 3.85 13.41 17.26
C LEU A 44 4.99 14.24 17.88
N ILE A 45 5.50 15.23 17.16
CA ILE A 45 6.58 16.10 17.66
C ILE A 45 6.11 16.91 18.89
N ILE A 46 4.88 17.45 18.85
CA ILE A 46 4.29 18.16 19.99
C ILE A 46 4.14 17.24 21.22
N SER A 47 3.74 15.96 21.02
CA SER A 47 3.67 15.01 22.13
C SER A 47 5.02 14.87 22.84
N MET A 48 6.13 14.83 22.09
CA MET A 48 7.47 14.75 22.67
C MET A 48 7.88 16.05 23.38
N LEU A 49 7.57 17.20 22.79
CA LEU A 49 7.81 18.51 23.43
C LEU A 49 7.03 18.66 24.73
N LEU A 50 5.84 18.06 24.82
CA LEU A 50 5.02 18.00 26.04
C LEU A 50 5.38 16.83 26.96
N ASN A 51 6.39 16.02 26.62
CA ASN A 51 6.78 14.80 27.32
C ASN A 51 5.62 13.79 27.50
N ILE A 52 4.68 13.74 26.54
CA ILE A 52 3.59 12.78 26.52
C ILE A 52 4.14 11.44 25.99
N PRO A 53 3.95 10.31 26.71
CA PRO A 53 4.39 9.00 26.25
C PRO A 53 3.78 8.64 24.89
N ILE A 54 4.61 8.14 23.99
CA ILE A 54 4.19 7.59 22.70
C ILE A 54 4.25 6.07 22.73
N GLU A 55 3.49 5.42 21.87
CA GLU A 55 3.52 3.95 21.76
C GLU A 55 4.91 3.44 21.39
N SER A 56 5.28 2.27 21.96
CA SER A 56 6.55 1.59 21.69
C SER A 56 6.73 1.26 20.22
N LEU A 57 7.96 1.33 19.74
CA LEU A 57 8.36 0.84 18.43
C LEU A 57 8.65 -0.66 18.51
N LEU A 58 8.54 -1.37 17.39
CA LEU A 58 8.89 -2.79 17.28
C LEU A 58 9.87 -2.97 16.14
N PHE A 59 11.06 -3.46 16.48
CA PHE A 59 12.15 -3.72 15.54
C PHE A 59 12.49 -5.22 15.51
N GLU A 60 13.06 -5.67 14.43
CA GLU A 60 13.66 -6.97 14.25
C GLU A 60 15.13 -6.79 13.90
N GLU A 61 16.03 -7.49 14.57
CA GLU A 61 17.45 -7.50 14.20
C GLU A 61 17.64 -8.11 12.81
N ASN A 62 18.56 -7.57 12.04
CA ASN A 62 19.05 -8.15 10.81
C ASN A 62 20.59 -7.98 10.72
N GLU A 63 21.20 -8.55 9.70
CA GLU A 63 22.67 -8.54 9.53
C GLU A 63 23.28 -7.11 9.46
N ASN A 64 22.51 -6.11 9.07
CA ASN A 64 22.96 -4.74 8.84
C ASN A 64 22.35 -3.72 9.81
N GLY A 65 21.58 -4.15 10.80
CA GLY A 65 20.90 -3.28 11.75
C GLY A 65 19.50 -3.77 12.08
N TYR A 66 18.45 -3.01 11.74
CA TYR A 66 17.09 -3.30 12.18
C TYR A 66 16.07 -3.16 11.05
N ASN A 67 15.11 -4.07 11.01
CA ASN A 67 13.87 -3.95 10.27
C ASN A 67 12.81 -3.31 11.17
N VAL A 68 12.15 -2.24 10.71
CA VAL A 68 11.06 -1.59 11.48
C VAL A 68 9.77 -2.36 11.24
N LEU A 69 9.34 -3.21 12.18
CA LEU A 69 8.12 -4.03 12.08
C LEU A 69 6.85 -3.24 12.44
N ASP A 70 6.91 -2.41 13.50
CA ASP A 70 5.83 -1.49 13.85
C ASP A 70 6.39 -0.13 14.25
N GLY A 71 5.57 0.92 14.05
CA GLY A 71 5.96 2.30 14.27
C GLY A 71 6.64 2.96 13.08
N LYS A 72 6.54 2.40 11.85
CA LYS A 72 7.12 2.97 10.64
C LYS A 72 6.80 4.45 10.46
N GLN A 73 5.53 4.86 10.62
CA GLN A 73 5.13 6.25 10.45
C GLN A 73 5.78 7.17 11.50
N ARG A 74 5.90 6.70 12.74
CA ARG A 74 6.60 7.40 13.83
C ARG A 74 8.09 7.53 13.51
N THR A 75 8.74 6.44 13.16
CA THR A 75 10.17 6.42 12.77
C THR A 75 10.45 7.37 11.61
N LEU A 76 9.67 7.29 10.52
CA LEU A 76 9.80 8.19 9.36
C LEU A 76 9.63 9.66 9.76
N THR A 77 8.64 9.96 10.59
CA THR A 77 8.35 11.32 11.05
C THR A 77 9.50 11.89 11.88
N LEU A 78 10.03 11.10 12.83
CA LEU A 78 11.12 11.52 13.70
C LEU A 78 12.39 11.78 12.91
N CYS A 79 12.81 10.83 12.06
CA CYS A 79 13.99 10.98 11.21
C CYS A 79 13.86 12.18 10.25
N ALA A 80 12.69 12.35 9.63
CA ALA A 80 12.44 13.47 8.73
C ALA A 80 12.43 14.81 9.43
N TYR A 81 11.87 14.91 10.64
CA TYR A 81 11.86 16.19 11.38
C TYR A 81 13.26 16.61 11.84
N LEU A 82 14.06 15.68 12.39
CA LEU A 82 15.44 15.95 12.78
C LEU A 82 16.35 16.31 11.58
N ALA A 83 15.95 15.91 10.36
CA ALA A 83 16.62 16.28 9.13
C ALA A 83 16.02 17.53 8.45
N ASP A 84 15.22 18.33 9.15
CA ASP A 84 14.52 19.51 8.60
C ASP A 84 13.61 19.21 7.40
N GLY A 85 13.13 17.98 7.28
CA GLY A 85 12.33 17.50 6.14
C GLY A 85 10.91 18.09 6.08
N PHE A 86 10.40 18.64 7.18
CA PHE A 86 9.12 19.37 7.23
C PHE A 86 9.09 20.38 8.38
N SER A 87 8.13 21.31 8.31
CA SER A 87 7.83 22.27 9.38
C SER A 87 6.55 21.87 10.12
N LEU A 88 6.41 22.26 11.39
CA LEU A 88 5.22 22.00 12.20
C LEU A 88 4.00 22.68 11.59
N SER A 89 2.92 21.93 11.45
CA SER A 89 1.68 22.40 10.82
C SER A 89 1.02 23.51 11.65
N PRO A 90 0.47 24.56 11.04
CA PRO A 90 -0.32 25.58 11.76
C PRO A 90 -1.66 25.04 12.27
N LYS A 91 -2.08 23.83 11.85
CA LYS A 91 -3.33 23.19 12.28
C LYS A 91 -3.24 22.41 13.59
N ILE A 92 -2.06 22.33 14.20
CA ILE A 92 -1.88 21.68 15.50
C ILE A 92 -2.60 22.43 16.61
N ARG A 93 -3.12 21.68 17.59
CA ARG A 93 -3.87 22.25 18.72
C ARG A 93 -2.97 23.06 19.67
N VAL A 94 -1.75 22.60 19.93
CA VAL A 94 -0.77 23.27 20.80
C VAL A 94 0.24 23.98 19.92
N GLN A 95 0.13 25.29 19.83
CA GLN A 95 0.93 26.13 18.95
C GLN A 95 2.12 26.80 19.66
N GLU A 96 2.12 26.77 21.00
CA GLU A 96 3.15 27.40 21.84
C GLU A 96 3.64 26.39 22.88
N ILE A 97 4.95 26.33 23.09
CA ILE A 97 5.63 25.50 24.09
C ILE A 97 6.62 26.39 24.83
N ASP A 98 6.48 26.48 26.16
CA ASP A 98 7.35 27.27 27.03
C ASP A 98 7.51 28.74 26.56
N GLY A 99 6.43 29.36 26.08
CA GLY A 99 6.41 30.74 25.57
C GLY A 99 6.97 30.88 24.14
N VAL A 100 7.27 29.80 23.46
CA VAL A 100 7.78 29.81 22.07
C VAL A 100 6.69 29.31 21.12
N SER A 101 6.33 30.13 20.12
CA SER A 101 5.48 29.69 19.02
C SER A 101 6.25 28.69 18.14
N VAL A 102 5.77 27.44 18.07
CA VAL A 102 6.45 26.35 17.36
C VAL A 102 5.85 26.08 15.95
N THR A 103 4.74 26.72 15.61
CA THR A 103 4.09 26.53 14.30
C THR A 103 4.95 27.04 13.16
N GLY A 104 5.02 26.30 12.08
CA GLY A 104 5.82 26.64 10.90
C GLY A 104 7.32 26.43 11.07
N LEU A 105 7.80 26.06 12.27
CA LEU A 105 9.23 25.85 12.52
C LEU A 105 9.67 24.43 12.12
N LYS A 106 10.86 24.36 11.56
CA LYS A 106 11.65 23.13 11.37
C LYS A 106 12.45 22.85 12.65
N TYR A 107 13.05 21.66 12.73
CA TYR A 107 13.83 21.27 13.90
C TYR A 107 14.99 22.25 14.20
N SER A 108 15.79 22.60 13.19
CA SER A 108 16.91 23.55 13.34
C SER A 108 16.49 24.97 13.71
N GLN A 109 15.24 25.33 13.53
CA GLN A 109 14.68 26.65 13.84
C GLN A 109 14.11 26.75 15.27
N LEU A 110 13.97 25.60 15.95
CA LEU A 110 13.56 25.59 17.36
C LEU A 110 14.68 26.13 18.24
N PRO A 111 14.37 26.75 19.40
CA PRO A 111 15.37 27.01 20.44
C PRO A 111 16.10 25.74 20.87
N GLU A 112 17.37 25.83 21.20
CA GLU A 112 18.23 24.69 21.57
C GLU A 112 17.62 23.81 22.67
N ALA A 113 16.98 24.40 23.65
CA ALA A 113 16.30 23.67 24.73
C ALA A 113 15.19 22.74 24.20
N LEU A 114 14.41 23.19 23.20
CA LEU A 114 13.36 22.36 22.56
C LEU A 114 13.94 21.33 21.60
N GLN A 115 15.02 21.67 20.87
CA GLN A 115 15.76 20.70 20.07
C GLN A 115 16.28 19.55 20.95
N ASN A 116 16.94 19.88 22.06
CA ASN A 116 17.46 18.90 23.02
C ASN A 116 16.36 18.04 23.63
N ARG A 117 15.18 18.63 23.94
CA ARG A 117 14.03 17.88 24.46
C ARG A 117 13.54 16.82 23.48
N ILE A 118 13.48 17.12 22.19
CA ILE A 118 13.13 16.13 21.15
C ILE A 118 14.25 15.11 21.01
N ALA A 119 15.50 15.55 20.88
CA ALA A 119 16.65 14.68 20.63
C ALA A 119 16.86 13.65 21.76
N GLN A 120 16.64 14.04 23.01
CA GLN A 120 16.81 13.21 24.20
C GLN A 120 15.52 12.50 24.65
N TYR A 121 14.40 12.69 23.93
CA TYR A 121 13.16 11.98 24.25
C TYR A 121 13.36 10.47 24.19
N GLN A 122 12.89 9.77 25.23
CA GLN A 122 13.09 8.34 25.42
C GLN A 122 12.02 7.54 24.68
N LEU A 123 12.46 6.69 23.76
CA LEU A 123 11.64 5.76 22.99
C LEU A 123 11.73 4.37 23.60
N ALA A 124 10.61 3.77 23.94
CA ALA A 124 10.54 2.34 24.26
C ALA A 124 10.58 1.55 22.95
N ILE A 125 11.54 0.67 22.77
CA ILE A 125 11.73 -0.14 21.56
C ILE A 125 11.77 -1.59 21.96
N ALA A 126 10.82 -2.40 21.48
CA ALA A 126 10.89 -3.85 21.57
C ALA A 126 11.71 -4.37 20.38
N ILE A 127 12.76 -5.13 20.67
CA ILE A 127 13.66 -5.68 19.66
C ILE A 127 13.46 -7.20 19.63
N LEU A 128 13.14 -7.74 18.47
CA LEU A 128 13.02 -9.18 18.22
C LEU A 128 14.32 -9.71 17.63
N ARG A 129 14.64 -10.97 17.92
CA ARG A 129 15.65 -11.72 17.18
C ARG A 129 15.28 -11.77 15.69
N PRO A 130 16.22 -12.12 14.79
CA PRO A 130 15.90 -12.39 13.40
C PRO A 130 14.76 -13.43 13.28
N LEU A 131 13.75 -13.10 12.49
CA LEU A 131 12.53 -13.88 12.28
C LEU A 131 12.56 -14.54 10.90
N ASP A 132 12.02 -15.75 10.81
CA ASP A 132 11.65 -16.29 9.49
C ASP A 132 10.41 -15.60 8.92
N SER A 133 10.02 -15.94 7.69
CA SER A 133 8.91 -15.28 6.99
C SER A 133 7.56 -15.54 7.67
N GLU A 134 7.36 -16.71 8.27
CA GLU A 134 6.11 -17.07 8.95
C GLU A 134 6.01 -16.41 10.33
N GLU A 135 7.09 -16.37 11.07
CA GLU A 135 7.21 -15.65 12.34
C GLU A 135 6.94 -14.15 12.13
N ARG A 136 7.55 -13.55 11.11
CA ARG A 136 7.37 -12.12 10.78
C ARG A 136 5.92 -11.82 10.42
N ALA A 137 5.28 -12.66 9.60
CA ALA A 137 3.86 -12.52 9.26
C ALA A 137 2.98 -12.62 10.52
N THR A 138 3.27 -13.57 11.40
CA THR A 138 2.53 -13.76 12.66
C THR A 138 2.67 -12.54 13.58
N VAL A 139 3.89 -12.02 13.77
CA VAL A 139 4.12 -10.79 14.58
C VAL A 139 3.38 -9.61 14.00
N PHE A 140 3.46 -9.42 12.68
CA PHE A 140 2.77 -8.32 12.01
C PHE A 140 1.25 -8.43 12.19
N PHE A 141 0.69 -9.63 12.02
CA PHE A 141 -0.73 -9.89 12.24
C PHE A 141 -1.15 -9.57 13.69
N MET A 142 -0.45 -10.14 14.66
CA MET A 142 -0.79 -9.99 16.09
C MET A 142 -0.66 -8.52 16.56
N ARG A 143 0.34 -7.80 16.06
CA ARG A 143 0.58 -6.40 16.45
C ARG A 143 -0.45 -5.44 15.87
N ASN A 144 -0.98 -5.72 14.69
CA ASN A 144 -1.91 -4.84 13.99
C ASN A 144 -3.40 -5.16 14.26
N GLN A 145 -3.73 -6.07 15.17
CA GLN A 145 -5.13 -6.39 15.51
C GLN A 145 -5.92 -5.19 16.07
N ALA A 146 -5.24 -4.23 16.68
CA ALA A 146 -5.87 -3.02 17.22
C ALA A 146 -6.29 -2.00 16.13
N VAL A 147 -5.64 -2.04 14.96
CA VAL A 147 -6.08 -1.30 13.75
C VAL A 147 -6.56 -2.35 12.79
N ALA A 148 -7.87 -2.41 12.56
CA ALA A 148 -8.46 -3.41 11.66
C ALA A 148 -7.75 -3.40 10.30
N LEU A 149 -6.79 -4.32 10.13
CA LEU A 149 -6.23 -4.61 8.82
C LEU A 149 -7.38 -5.09 7.94
N THR A 150 -7.47 -4.55 6.75
CA THR A 150 -8.41 -5.10 5.78
C THR A 150 -7.96 -6.53 5.43
N LYS A 151 -8.88 -7.39 5.02
CA LYS A 151 -8.52 -8.74 4.55
C LYS A 151 -7.48 -8.70 3.43
N ILE A 152 -7.46 -7.62 2.64
CA ILE A 152 -6.44 -7.39 1.61
C ILE A 152 -5.06 -7.15 2.24
N ASP A 153 -4.95 -6.29 3.26
CA ASP A 153 -3.67 -6.07 3.95
C ASP A 153 -3.11 -7.38 4.51
N LEU A 154 -3.97 -8.24 5.05
CA LEU A 154 -3.59 -9.59 5.54
C LEU A 154 -3.13 -10.50 4.40
N SER A 155 -3.86 -10.51 3.28
CA SER A 155 -3.51 -11.30 2.10
C SER A 155 -2.11 -10.94 1.58
N LEU A 156 -1.78 -9.65 1.56
CA LEU A 156 -0.48 -9.15 1.12
C LEU A 156 0.67 -9.60 2.02
N VAL A 157 0.43 -9.63 3.35
CA VAL A 157 1.39 -10.16 4.32
C VAL A 157 1.69 -11.64 4.04
N MET A 158 0.66 -12.42 3.67
CA MET A 158 0.77 -13.86 3.43
C MET A 158 1.55 -14.20 2.14
N LEU A 159 1.53 -13.32 1.12
CA LEU A 159 2.23 -13.53 -0.15
C LEU A 159 3.76 -13.62 -0.01
N GLY A 160 4.34 -13.03 1.03
CA GLY A 160 5.79 -12.97 1.24
C GLY A 160 6.50 -11.90 0.40
N GLU A 161 7.77 -11.69 0.70
CA GLU A 161 8.55 -10.56 0.19
C GLU A 161 8.77 -10.62 -1.33
N GLN A 162 9.09 -11.79 -1.86
CA GLN A 162 9.36 -11.97 -3.29
C GLN A 162 8.13 -11.66 -4.15
N ALA A 163 6.98 -12.20 -3.78
CA ALA A 163 5.72 -11.94 -4.46
C ALA A 163 5.33 -10.46 -4.37
N MET A 164 5.49 -9.84 -3.20
CA MET A 164 5.24 -8.42 -3.00
C MET A 164 6.13 -7.53 -3.86
N ASN A 165 7.42 -7.85 -4.01
CA ASN A 165 8.32 -7.12 -4.89
C ASN A 165 7.90 -7.24 -6.36
N THR A 166 7.47 -8.43 -6.79
CA THR A 166 6.93 -8.63 -8.14
C THR A 166 5.69 -7.77 -8.39
N PHE A 167 4.71 -7.78 -7.48
CA PHE A 167 3.52 -6.94 -7.59
C PHE A 167 3.84 -5.44 -7.55
N ASN A 168 4.76 -4.99 -6.69
CA ASN A 168 5.18 -3.59 -6.65
C ASN A 168 5.78 -3.13 -7.99
N ASN A 169 6.58 -3.98 -8.64
CA ASN A 169 7.13 -3.70 -9.95
C ASN A 169 6.05 -3.61 -11.04
N LEU A 170 5.05 -4.51 -10.99
CA LEU A 170 3.90 -4.47 -11.89
C LEU A 170 3.02 -3.22 -11.65
N CYS A 171 2.78 -2.83 -10.40
CA CYS A 171 2.05 -1.62 -10.05
C CYS A 171 2.75 -0.33 -10.50
N ALA A 172 4.08 -0.37 -10.68
CA ALA A 172 4.86 0.76 -11.20
C ALA A 172 4.80 0.89 -12.74
N HIS A 173 4.14 -0.03 -13.45
CA HIS A 173 4.01 0.01 -14.90
C HIS A 173 3.29 1.28 -15.38
N PRO A 174 3.69 1.91 -16.52
CA PRO A 174 3.08 3.15 -17.04
C PRO A 174 1.55 3.08 -17.18
N PHE A 175 1.00 1.96 -17.65
CA PHE A 175 -0.46 1.77 -17.69
C PHE A 175 -1.12 1.96 -16.33
N MET A 176 -0.58 1.32 -15.29
CA MET A 176 -1.11 1.41 -13.93
C MET A 176 -0.91 2.81 -13.33
N MET A 177 0.17 3.49 -13.67
CA MET A 177 0.48 4.81 -13.10
C MET A 177 -0.25 5.95 -13.79
N GLU A 178 -0.39 5.88 -15.12
CA GLU A 178 -0.80 7.02 -15.93
C GLU A 178 -2.16 6.87 -16.58
N LYS A 179 -2.61 5.64 -16.93
CA LYS A 179 -3.81 5.44 -17.76
C LYS A 179 -5.09 5.21 -16.95
N ILE A 180 -4.98 4.68 -15.72
CA ILE A 180 -6.14 4.38 -14.88
C ILE A 180 -6.48 5.50 -13.90
N LYS A 181 -7.78 5.57 -13.51
CA LYS A 181 -8.25 6.51 -12.49
C LYS A 181 -8.09 5.92 -11.09
N LEU A 182 -6.88 6.04 -10.55
CA LEU A 182 -6.60 5.65 -9.17
C LEU A 182 -5.95 6.82 -8.42
N THR A 183 -6.47 7.14 -7.23
CA THR A 183 -5.95 8.25 -6.41
C THR A 183 -4.74 7.82 -5.59
N VAL A 184 -3.92 8.79 -5.17
CA VAL A 184 -2.78 8.52 -4.27
C VAL A 184 -3.21 7.84 -2.97
N PRO A 185 -4.31 8.24 -2.27
CA PRO A 185 -4.80 7.52 -1.11
C PRO A 185 -5.22 6.08 -1.40
N ALA A 186 -5.82 5.81 -2.57
CA ALA A 186 -6.19 4.45 -2.98
C ALA A 186 -4.94 3.56 -3.19
N ARG A 187 -3.90 4.08 -3.84
CA ARG A 187 -2.61 3.37 -3.99
C ARG A 187 -1.92 3.11 -2.65
N ARG A 188 -2.03 4.05 -1.69
CA ARG A 188 -1.51 3.84 -0.32
C ARG A 188 -2.23 2.70 0.42
N LYS A 189 -3.47 2.37 0.02
CA LYS A 189 -4.26 1.25 0.53
C LYS A 189 -4.13 -0.02 -0.31
N HIS A 190 -3.14 -0.08 -1.21
CA HIS A 190 -2.89 -1.21 -2.11
C HIS A 190 -4.05 -1.56 -3.05
N ASP A 191 -4.86 -0.57 -3.45
CA ASP A 191 -5.92 -0.77 -4.42
C ASP A 191 -5.40 -1.15 -5.80
N ASP A 192 -4.20 -0.67 -6.19
CA ASP A 192 -3.48 -1.06 -7.40
C ASP A 192 -3.10 -2.55 -7.39
N LEU A 193 -2.60 -3.03 -6.28
CA LEU A 193 -2.24 -4.44 -6.10
C LEU A 193 -3.49 -5.33 -6.07
N SER A 194 -4.56 -4.86 -5.42
CA SER A 194 -5.86 -5.53 -5.43
C SER A 194 -6.42 -5.71 -6.86
N ILE A 195 -6.20 -4.75 -7.76
CA ILE A 195 -6.58 -4.85 -9.18
C ILE A 195 -5.86 -6.02 -9.86
N LEU A 196 -4.56 -6.16 -9.65
CA LEU A 196 -3.78 -7.24 -10.26
C LEU A 196 -4.15 -8.62 -9.70
N LEU A 197 -4.40 -8.72 -8.39
CA LEU A 197 -4.90 -9.95 -7.78
C LEU A 197 -6.26 -10.34 -8.36
N GLN A 198 -7.18 -9.39 -8.50
CA GLN A 198 -8.50 -9.64 -9.09
C GLN A 198 -8.40 -10.07 -10.57
N TYR A 199 -7.48 -9.51 -11.33
CA TYR A 199 -7.20 -9.96 -12.69
C TYR A 199 -6.68 -11.40 -12.72
N LEU A 200 -5.73 -11.76 -11.86
CA LEU A 200 -5.22 -13.12 -11.75
C LEU A 200 -6.31 -14.13 -11.33
N ILE A 201 -7.21 -13.74 -10.42
CA ILE A 201 -8.39 -14.55 -10.05
C ILE A 201 -9.24 -14.82 -11.29
N LEU A 202 -9.54 -13.83 -12.11
CA LEU A 202 -10.30 -14.05 -13.36
C LEU A 202 -9.63 -15.06 -14.29
N ARG A 203 -8.30 -15.08 -14.33
CA ARG A 203 -7.51 -15.97 -15.17
C ARG A 203 -7.42 -17.41 -14.65
N GLN A 204 -7.20 -17.57 -13.34
CA GLN A 204 -6.80 -18.86 -12.77
C GLN A 204 -7.88 -19.49 -11.89
N ARG A 205 -8.84 -18.70 -11.39
CA ARG A 205 -9.93 -19.13 -10.51
C ARG A 205 -11.27 -18.46 -10.89
N PRO A 206 -11.77 -18.67 -12.12
CA PRO A 206 -12.98 -17.98 -12.60
C PRO A 206 -14.24 -18.30 -11.78
N GLU A 207 -14.20 -19.35 -10.95
CA GLU A 207 -15.26 -19.71 -10.00
C GLU A 207 -15.29 -18.81 -8.75
N MET A 208 -14.27 -17.98 -8.51
CA MET A 208 -14.20 -17.08 -7.36
C MET A 208 -14.79 -15.70 -7.67
N GLY A 209 -15.20 -14.99 -6.62
CA GLY A 209 -15.49 -13.57 -6.66
C GLY A 209 -14.32 -12.73 -6.17
N PHE A 210 -14.61 -11.49 -5.73
CA PHE A 210 -13.59 -10.55 -5.27
C PHE A 210 -13.80 -10.15 -3.80
N SER A 211 -14.47 -10.98 -3.00
CA SER A 211 -14.57 -10.74 -1.56
C SER A 211 -13.20 -10.83 -0.90
N GLY A 212 -13.01 -10.12 0.20
CA GLY A 212 -11.73 -10.15 0.91
C GLY A 212 -11.30 -11.56 1.35
N SER A 213 -12.26 -12.49 1.61
CA SER A 213 -11.95 -13.89 1.92
C SER A 213 -11.49 -14.69 0.69
N GLU A 214 -12.07 -14.43 -0.48
CA GLU A 214 -11.67 -15.09 -1.73
C GLU A 214 -10.29 -14.60 -2.18
N ILE A 215 -10.03 -13.28 -2.09
CA ILE A 215 -8.69 -12.73 -2.37
C ILE A 215 -7.64 -13.34 -1.42
N MET A 216 -7.97 -13.52 -0.13
CA MET A 216 -7.08 -14.14 0.84
C MET A 216 -6.79 -15.60 0.49
N SER A 217 -7.83 -16.38 0.14
CA SER A 217 -7.67 -17.77 -0.32
C SER A 217 -6.80 -17.86 -1.59
N PHE A 218 -6.97 -16.94 -2.53
CA PHE A 218 -6.13 -16.90 -3.74
C PHE A 218 -4.66 -16.55 -3.42
N CYS A 219 -4.41 -15.71 -2.42
CA CYS A 219 -3.04 -15.46 -1.96
C CYS A 219 -2.41 -16.69 -1.30
N ASP A 220 -3.21 -17.52 -0.61
CA ASP A 220 -2.75 -18.83 -0.10
C ASP A 220 -2.42 -19.78 -1.25
N ASP A 221 -3.23 -19.82 -2.33
CA ASP A 221 -2.96 -20.60 -3.54
C ASP A 221 -1.62 -20.17 -4.19
N ILE A 222 -1.34 -18.87 -4.25
CA ILE A 222 -0.04 -18.35 -4.74
C ILE A 222 1.10 -18.82 -3.83
N LYS A 223 0.93 -18.74 -2.51
CA LYS A 223 1.94 -19.16 -1.54
C LYS A 223 2.23 -20.66 -1.60
N SER A 224 1.21 -21.48 -1.82
CA SER A 224 1.35 -22.94 -1.95
C SER A 224 1.88 -23.39 -3.32
N GLY A 225 1.90 -22.50 -4.31
CA GLY A 225 2.27 -22.79 -5.70
C GLY A 225 1.12 -23.35 -6.56
N GLU A 226 -0.11 -23.38 -6.02
CA GLU A 226 -1.33 -23.78 -6.76
C GLU A 226 -1.80 -22.69 -7.73
N ALA A 227 -1.38 -21.43 -7.51
CA ALA A 227 -1.54 -20.32 -8.43
C ALA A 227 -0.22 -19.59 -8.65
N GLN A 228 -0.08 -18.85 -9.74
CA GLN A 228 1.17 -18.18 -10.11
C GLN A 228 0.96 -16.68 -10.40
N ILE A 229 2.00 -15.90 -10.11
CA ILE A 229 2.04 -14.48 -10.52
C ILE A 229 2.63 -14.40 -11.93
N GLU A 230 1.89 -14.66 -12.94
CA GLU A 230 2.30 -14.64 -14.36
C GLU A 230 2.80 -13.23 -14.77
N ALA A 231 3.92 -12.77 -14.19
CA ALA A 231 4.38 -11.39 -14.25
C ALA A 231 4.62 -10.91 -15.69
N ASP A 232 5.16 -11.77 -16.56
CA ASP A 232 5.44 -11.40 -17.94
C ASP A 232 4.15 -11.34 -18.78
N ALA A 233 3.18 -12.23 -18.53
CA ALA A 233 1.88 -12.15 -19.16
C ALA A 233 1.10 -10.89 -18.72
N ILE A 234 1.12 -10.56 -17.44
CA ILE A 234 0.53 -9.32 -16.93
C ILE A 234 1.16 -8.10 -17.60
N ARG A 235 2.51 -8.09 -17.71
CA ARG A 235 3.24 -6.99 -18.33
C ARG A 235 2.88 -6.83 -19.80
N ALA A 236 2.80 -7.92 -20.56
CA ALA A 236 2.43 -7.91 -21.97
C ALA A 236 1.03 -7.30 -22.20
N VAL A 237 0.05 -7.66 -21.36
CA VAL A 237 -1.31 -7.07 -21.43
C VAL A 237 -1.29 -5.60 -21.07
N MET A 238 -0.50 -5.20 -20.07
CA MET A 238 -0.37 -3.77 -19.70
C MET A 238 0.36 -2.97 -20.78
N ASP A 239 1.34 -3.54 -21.48
CA ASP A 239 2.01 -2.93 -22.64
C ASP A 239 1.05 -2.73 -23.80
N TYR A 240 0.23 -3.75 -24.09
CA TYR A 240 -0.84 -3.66 -25.09
C TYR A 240 -1.80 -2.51 -24.76
N LEU A 241 -2.29 -2.43 -23.52
CA LEU A 241 -3.17 -1.34 -23.07
C LEU A 241 -2.47 0.01 -23.04
N ASN A 242 -1.19 0.08 -22.70
CA ASN A 242 -0.43 1.31 -22.71
C ASN A 242 -0.21 1.86 -24.12
N THR A 243 -0.10 0.96 -25.10
CA THR A 243 -0.06 1.30 -26.52
C THR A 243 -1.44 1.75 -27.02
N ALA A 244 -2.51 1.06 -26.61
CA ALA A 244 -3.88 1.37 -26.98
C ALA A 244 -4.34 2.74 -26.45
N LEU A 245 -3.93 3.10 -25.22
CA LEU A 245 -4.43 4.28 -24.51
C LEU A 245 -3.35 5.38 -24.45
N THR A 246 -3.44 6.39 -25.27
CA THR A 246 -2.48 7.50 -25.30
C THR A 246 -2.55 8.38 -24.04
N GLU A 247 -3.74 8.46 -23.41
CA GLU A 247 -3.98 9.30 -22.24
C GLU A 247 -4.84 8.59 -21.19
N LYS A 248 -4.95 9.21 -20.00
CA LYS A 248 -5.72 8.71 -18.86
C LYS A 248 -7.22 8.63 -19.16
N ARG A 249 -7.83 7.49 -18.86
CA ARG A 249 -9.27 7.30 -18.97
C ARG A 249 -9.96 7.43 -17.62
N GLN A 250 -10.88 8.41 -17.51
CA GLN A 250 -11.59 8.69 -16.26
C GLN A 250 -12.55 7.58 -15.83
N TYR A 251 -12.99 6.76 -16.77
CA TYR A 251 -13.83 5.59 -16.51
C TYR A 251 -13.03 4.37 -15.99
N LEU A 252 -11.72 4.29 -16.20
CA LEU A 252 -10.88 3.18 -15.70
C LEU A 252 -10.68 3.27 -14.18
N LYS A 253 -11.77 3.14 -13.43
CA LYS A 253 -11.78 3.07 -11.98
C LYS A 253 -11.40 1.66 -11.51
N LYS A 254 -11.02 1.50 -10.24
CA LYS A 254 -10.66 0.22 -9.60
C LYS A 254 -11.57 -0.95 -10.00
N ILE A 255 -12.89 -0.73 -10.04
CA ILE A 255 -13.88 -1.79 -10.31
C ILE A 255 -13.86 -2.29 -11.75
N HIS A 256 -13.45 -1.45 -12.71
CA HIS A 256 -13.46 -1.77 -14.13
C HIS A 256 -12.13 -2.37 -14.61
N VAL A 257 -11.01 -1.95 -14.01
CA VAL A 257 -9.67 -2.31 -14.50
C VAL A 257 -9.41 -3.82 -14.56
N PRO A 258 -9.78 -4.66 -13.57
CA PRO A 258 -9.56 -6.11 -13.65
C PRO A 258 -10.23 -6.76 -14.85
N VAL A 259 -11.47 -6.37 -15.13
CA VAL A 259 -12.22 -6.92 -16.28
C VAL A 259 -11.73 -6.38 -17.62
N VAL A 260 -11.22 -5.14 -17.65
CA VAL A 260 -10.58 -4.55 -18.84
C VAL A 260 -9.25 -5.23 -19.15
N LEU A 261 -8.42 -5.52 -18.12
CA LEU A 261 -7.21 -6.32 -18.28
C LEU A 261 -7.53 -7.71 -18.85
N TYR A 262 -8.58 -8.36 -18.34
CA TYR A 262 -9.02 -9.66 -18.83
C TYR A 262 -9.44 -9.60 -20.31
N ALA A 263 -10.33 -8.66 -20.68
CA ALA A 263 -10.78 -8.48 -22.04
C ALA A 263 -9.63 -8.06 -22.99
N ALA A 264 -8.69 -7.25 -22.51
CA ALA A 264 -7.51 -6.86 -23.29
C ALA A 264 -6.60 -8.05 -23.59
N GLN A 265 -6.46 -8.99 -22.67
CA GLN A 265 -5.70 -10.21 -22.93
C GLN A 265 -6.39 -11.07 -24.00
N GLU A 266 -7.69 -11.29 -23.92
CA GLU A 266 -8.47 -12.03 -24.92
C GLU A 266 -8.34 -11.37 -26.32
N ALA A 267 -8.43 -10.05 -26.37
CA ALA A 267 -8.27 -9.28 -27.61
C ALA A 267 -6.85 -9.39 -28.18
N MET A 268 -5.82 -9.27 -27.32
CA MET A 268 -4.42 -9.42 -27.72
C MET A 268 -4.14 -10.83 -28.27
N GLU A 269 -4.62 -11.87 -27.59
CA GLU A 269 -4.49 -13.27 -28.01
C GLU A 269 -5.23 -13.54 -29.32
N SER A 270 -6.33 -12.82 -29.60
CA SER A 270 -7.10 -12.87 -30.84
C SER A 270 -6.53 -11.98 -31.96
N GLY A 271 -5.42 -11.28 -31.72
CA GLY A 271 -4.77 -10.42 -32.70
C GLY A 271 -5.50 -9.11 -32.99
N VAL A 272 -6.35 -8.63 -32.07
CA VAL A 272 -7.01 -7.33 -32.21
C VAL A 272 -5.96 -6.22 -32.03
N GLU A 273 -5.92 -5.31 -33.00
CA GLU A 273 -5.01 -4.16 -32.94
C GLU A 273 -5.31 -3.25 -31.75
N PRO A 274 -4.29 -2.71 -31.03
CA PRO A 274 -4.50 -1.87 -29.85
C PRO A 274 -5.43 -0.68 -30.07
N ALA A 275 -5.33 -0.01 -31.22
CA ALA A 275 -6.19 1.12 -31.55
C ALA A 275 -7.68 0.73 -31.75
N VAL A 276 -7.92 -0.46 -32.28
CA VAL A 276 -9.30 -0.99 -32.44
C VAL A 276 -9.88 -1.29 -31.06
N PHE A 277 -9.10 -1.93 -30.19
CA PHE A 277 -9.51 -2.20 -28.81
C PHE A 277 -9.83 -0.90 -28.06
N ALA A 278 -8.98 0.13 -28.18
CA ALA A 278 -9.18 1.42 -27.51
C ALA A 278 -10.51 2.08 -27.95
N ASN A 279 -10.82 2.07 -29.26
CA ASN A 279 -12.07 2.62 -29.78
C ASN A 279 -13.30 1.89 -29.21
N ARG A 280 -13.31 0.56 -29.24
CA ARG A 280 -14.40 -0.25 -28.67
C ARG A 280 -14.55 0.01 -27.16
N LEU A 281 -13.43 0.13 -26.44
CA LEU A 281 -13.42 0.43 -25.02
C LEU A 281 -14.03 1.80 -24.72
N ASP A 282 -13.65 2.84 -25.47
CA ASP A 282 -14.20 4.20 -25.34
C ASP A 282 -15.70 4.22 -25.67
N GLU A 283 -16.15 3.55 -26.76
CA GLU A 283 -17.56 3.39 -27.12
C GLU A 283 -18.39 2.68 -26.05
N PHE A 284 -17.87 1.57 -25.53
CA PHE A 284 -18.53 0.85 -24.44
C PHE A 284 -18.74 1.75 -23.21
N PHE A 285 -17.69 2.41 -22.73
CA PHE A 285 -17.82 3.24 -21.54
C PHE A 285 -18.60 4.55 -21.77
N ALA A 286 -18.71 5.04 -22.99
CA ALA A 286 -19.61 6.16 -23.33
C ALA A 286 -21.08 5.78 -23.11
N SER A 287 -21.46 4.53 -23.32
CA SER A 287 -22.83 4.03 -23.20
C SER A 287 -23.07 3.13 -21.97
N ALA A 288 -22.05 2.82 -21.19
CA ALA A 288 -22.13 1.84 -20.08
C ALA A 288 -23.17 2.22 -19.00
N SER A 289 -23.46 3.50 -18.80
CA SER A 289 -24.50 3.94 -17.85
C SER A 289 -25.92 3.53 -18.29
N SER A 290 -26.15 3.26 -19.56
CA SER A 290 -27.43 2.80 -20.10
C SER A 290 -27.59 1.27 -20.01
N ASN A 291 -26.51 0.53 -19.79
CA ASN A 291 -26.53 -0.91 -19.58
C ASN A 291 -26.83 -1.23 -18.12
N MET A 292 -28.11 -1.39 -17.79
CA MET A 292 -28.55 -1.62 -16.40
C MET A 292 -27.99 -2.90 -15.80
N GLU A 293 -27.71 -3.94 -16.59
CA GLU A 293 -27.10 -5.17 -16.12
C GLU A 293 -25.67 -4.89 -15.61
N TYR A 294 -24.88 -4.18 -16.41
CA TYR A 294 -23.52 -3.78 -16.05
C TYR A 294 -23.49 -2.84 -14.84
N VAL A 295 -24.37 -1.83 -14.85
CA VAL A 295 -24.49 -0.86 -13.73
C VAL A 295 -24.81 -1.58 -12.42
N ASN A 296 -25.80 -2.49 -12.40
CA ASN A 296 -26.18 -3.26 -11.23
C ASN A 296 -25.00 -4.13 -10.73
N ALA A 297 -24.28 -4.76 -11.63
CA ALA A 297 -23.10 -5.57 -11.30
C ALA A 297 -21.92 -4.74 -10.73
N CYS A 298 -21.89 -3.42 -10.98
CA CYS A 298 -20.88 -2.49 -10.46
C CYS A 298 -21.25 -1.85 -9.12
N THR A 299 -22.49 -1.91 -8.67
CA THR A 299 -22.98 -1.20 -7.49
C THR A 299 -23.06 -2.12 -6.26
N SER A 300 -24.20 -2.70 -5.98
CA SER A 300 -24.42 -3.50 -4.76
C SER A 300 -23.86 -4.92 -4.92
N GLY A 301 -23.03 -5.34 -3.95
CA GLY A 301 -22.44 -6.68 -3.97
C GLY A 301 -21.46 -6.92 -5.13
N SER A 302 -20.78 -5.88 -5.60
CA SER A 302 -19.88 -5.93 -6.75
C SER A 302 -18.76 -6.97 -6.63
N ALA A 303 -18.40 -7.38 -5.41
CA ALA A 303 -17.43 -8.44 -5.15
C ALA A 303 -18.00 -9.85 -5.28
N LYS A 304 -19.33 -10.03 -5.34
CA LYS A 304 -19.96 -11.35 -5.48
C LYS A 304 -19.59 -11.94 -6.85
N ARG A 305 -19.35 -13.26 -6.88
CA ARG A 305 -19.00 -14.00 -8.10
C ARG A 305 -19.95 -13.70 -9.27
N THR A 306 -21.27 -13.74 -9.04
CA THR A 306 -22.26 -13.48 -10.10
C THR A 306 -22.08 -12.10 -10.73
N ASN A 307 -21.86 -11.05 -9.94
CA ASN A 307 -21.64 -9.70 -10.43
C ASN A 307 -20.28 -9.54 -11.13
N VAL A 308 -19.26 -10.26 -10.66
CA VAL A 308 -17.94 -10.30 -11.32
C VAL A 308 -18.08 -10.93 -12.70
N GLN A 309 -18.73 -12.11 -12.81
CA GLN A 309 -18.96 -12.81 -14.08
C GLN A 309 -19.81 -11.99 -15.04
N THR A 310 -20.85 -11.31 -14.55
CA THR A 310 -21.66 -10.38 -15.37
C THR A 310 -20.79 -9.28 -15.96
N ARG A 311 -19.93 -8.63 -15.16
CA ARG A 311 -19.03 -7.61 -15.68
C ARG A 311 -18.05 -8.15 -16.71
N VAL A 312 -17.47 -9.33 -16.47
CA VAL A 312 -16.57 -9.97 -17.43
C VAL A 312 -17.29 -10.22 -18.75
N ARG A 313 -18.42 -10.92 -18.70
CA ARG A 313 -19.21 -11.24 -19.92
C ARG A 313 -19.57 -9.98 -20.70
N VAL A 314 -20.19 -8.99 -20.06
CA VAL A 314 -20.65 -7.77 -20.74
C VAL A 314 -19.50 -6.98 -21.35
N VAL A 315 -18.36 -6.88 -20.66
CA VAL A 315 -17.19 -6.16 -21.19
C VAL A 315 -16.53 -6.97 -22.31
N THR A 316 -16.34 -8.28 -22.14
CA THR A 316 -15.71 -9.10 -23.17
C THR A 316 -16.54 -9.14 -24.46
N GLU A 317 -17.87 -9.33 -24.36
CA GLU A 317 -18.78 -9.30 -25.52
C GLU A 317 -18.74 -7.94 -26.26
N ALA A 318 -18.59 -6.84 -25.55
CA ALA A 318 -18.54 -5.50 -26.16
C ALA A 318 -17.18 -5.18 -26.79
N LEU A 319 -16.10 -5.83 -26.35
CA LEU A 319 -14.74 -5.55 -26.82
C LEU A 319 -14.17 -6.61 -27.79
N ALA A 320 -14.88 -7.71 -27.99
CA ALA A 320 -14.53 -8.84 -28.88
C ALA A 320 -14.41 -8.45 -30.40
#